data_9cc2a3dfebad7bdd7e9924abddb367ed
#
_entry.id   9cc2a3dfebad7bdd7e9924abddb367ed
#
_cell.length_a   1.000
_cell.length_b   1.000
_cell.length_c   1.000
_cell.angle_alpha   90.00
_cell.angle_beta   90.00
_cell.angle_gamma   90.00
#
_symmetry.space_group_name_H-M   'P 1'
#
loop_
_entity.id
_entity.type
_entity.pdbx_description
1 polymer ?
#
loop_
_entity_poly.entity_id
_entity_poly.type
_entity_poly.pdbx_seq_one_letter_code
_entity_poly.pdbx_strand_id
1 'polypeptide(L)'
;MTSISVPTPGRRDWATSTHPAGRRGVVPVVLFFFVLWTNLAVVLTQVHGVPQFIGSSVVVLLLIPIVRALIVDRQAPVVTPVLPLVLIFFGTLFLAGVRSPEPSVVQNNISLYLTEGLLLYLLVSNAVRTIPVLTATLWTLILAGALLGGLSVIQELTHTYANEYEGFAQVDRLGTGGGFNIAPADATQKELRPRLGGPLGSENRYAQILAVVFPLALMRAFRDPRRSRRLAGGAASILIAGGIFLTFSRGAAVAVGLTIVLTLLLRELKFRHVLPALAVLTAVVVLVVPDYVTRLSTLGGLTALSSSTTDSADRPDSALVGRETENLAALHVFIDHPFTGVGPGVYFRDYSRDYANRLGLKYLGSERRGHSLYLEMAADTGIIGLTAFFAMVSVSLVLLYRQARYWRSRNPERAIVASSLLFALVGYLATALFLQLSYQRFFWAILALGSAAIWVLRRDQEDDSWASDTTAASG
;
A
#
# COMPACT_ATOMS: atom_id res chain seq x y z
N MET A 1 -54.97 30.73 -26.34
CA MET A 1 -53.63 30.67 -25.70
C MET A 1 -53.48 29.30 -25.09
N THR A 2 -52.89 28.39 -25.83
CA THR A 2 -52.61 27.01 -25.42
C THR A 2 -51.29 26.99 -24.70
N SER A 3 -51.30 26.67 -23.40
CA SER A 3 -50.11 26.50 -22.56
C SER A 3 -49.36 25.22 -22.95
N ILE A 4 -48.17 25.35 -23.46
CA ILE A 4 -47.26 24.26 -23.74
C ILE A 4 -46.64 23.86 -22.38
N SER A 5 -47.04 22.71 -21.83
CA SER A 5 -46.39 22.11 -20.68
C SER A 5 -45.05 21.52 -21.10
N VAL A 6 -43.95 22.10 -20.62
CA VAL A 6 -42.61 21.56 -20.74
C VAL A 6 -42.55 20.29 -19.89
N PRO A 7 -42.15 19.13 -20.42
CA PRO A 7 -42.01 17.91 -19.61
C PRO A 7 -40.83 18.10 -18.63
N THR A 8 -41.12 18.08 -17.33
CA THR A 8 -40.11 17.99 -16.28
C THR A 8 -39.28 16.72 -16.47
N PRO A 9 -37.95 16.79 -16.43
CA PRO A 9 -37.10 15.60 -16.50
C PRO A 9 -37.42 14.71 -15.32
N GLY A 10 -37.85 13.49 -15.63
CA GLY A 10 -38.28 12.49 -14.64
C GLY A 10 -37.30 12.34 -13.49
N ARG A 11 -37.84 12.50 -12.29
CA ARG A 11 -37.22 12.22 -11.01
C ARG A 11 -36.63 10.81 -11.05
N ARG A 12 -35.31 10.67 -11.13
CA ARG A 12 -34.65 9.37 -10.93
C ARG A 12 -34.65 9.09 -9.43
N ASP A 13 -35.55 8.21 -9.00
CA ASP A 13 -35.67 7.75 -7.60
C ASP A 13 -34.43 6.91 -7.20
N TRP A 14 -33.33 7.58 -6.86
CA TRP A 14 -32.10 6.95 -6.38
C TRP A 14 -32.09 6.74 -4.86
N ALA A 15 -33.04 7.38 -4.12
CA ALA A 15 -33.03 7.38 -2.65
C ALA A 15 -33.46 6.04 -2.02
N THR A 16 -34.11 5.15 -2.77
CA THR A 16 -34.65 3.90 -2.25
C THR A 16 -34.25 2.64 -3.02
N SER A 17 -33.39 2.77 -4.05
CA SER A 17 -33.01 1.59 -4.84
C SER A 17 -31.99 0.71 -4.08
N THR A 18 -32.53 -0.14 -3.19
CA THR A 18 -31.98 -1.47 -2.90
C THR A 18 -32.03 -2.35 -4.17
N HIS A 19 -31.76 -1.75 -5.35
CA HIS A 19 -31.78 -2.50 -6.60
C HIS A 19 -30.71 -3.57 -6.56
N PRO A 20 -31.05 -4.85 -6.87
CA PRO A 20 -30.10 -5.94 -6.99
C PRO A 20 -29.00 -5.68 -8.04
N ALA A 21 -29.18 -4.68 -8.91
CA ALA A 21 -28.18 -4.22 -9.88
C ALA A 21 -26.87 -3.72 -9.23
N GLY A 22 -26.89 -3.09 -8.06
CA GLY A 22 -25.70 -2.57 -7.37
C GLY A 22 -24.78 -3.67 -6.82
N ARG A 23 -25.28 -4.90 -6.63
CA ARG A 23 -24.50 -6.02 -6.09
C ARG A 23 -23.87 -6.94 -7.16
N ARG A 24 -24.35 -6.90 -8.40
CA ARG A 24 -23.93 -7.85 -9.45
C ARG A 24 -22.48 -7.70 -9.93
N GLY A 25 -21.82 -6.54 -9.72
CA GLY A 25 -20.40 -6.34 -10.02
C GLY A 25 -19.46 -6.59 -8.83
N VAL A 26 -19.99 -6.95 -7.65
CA VAL A 26 -19.19 -7.09 -6.42
C VAL A 26 -18.24 -8.29 -6.51
N VAL A 27 -18.76 -9.45 -6.91
CA VAL A 27 -18.03 -10.72 -6.86
C VAL A 27 -16.73 -10.70 -7.67
N PRO A 28 -16.71 -10.30 -8.94
CA PRO A 28 -15.48 -10.26 -9.72
C PRO A 28 -14.41 -9.32 -9.11
N VAL A 29 -14.83 -8.15 -8.64
CA VAL A 29 -13.91 -7.18 -8.00
C VAL A 29 -13.35 -7.73 -6.70
N VAL A 30 -14.18 -8.32 -5.86
CA VAL A 30 -13.79 -8.94 -4.59
C VAL A 30 -12.80 -10.09 -4.82
N LEU A 31 -13.08 -10.98 -5.77
CA LEU A 31 -12.18 -12.08 -6.13
C LEU A 31 -10.84 -11.56 -6.64
N PHE A 32 -10.85 -10.55 -7.52
CA PHE A 32 -9.62 -9.92 -8.00
C PHE A 32 -8.76 -9.39 -6.83
N PHE A 33 -9.35 -8.61 -5.93
CA PHE A 33 -8.61 -8.02 -4.80
C PHE A 33 -8.16 -9.08 -3.79
N PHE A 34 -8.92 -10.13 -3.60
CA PHE A 34 -8.50 -11.26 -2.76
C PHE A 34 -7.26 -11.95 -3.33
N VAL A 35 -7.29 -12.31 -4.60
CA VAL A 35 -6.16 -12.95 -5.30
C VAL A 35 -4.94 -12.03 -5.34
N LEU A 36 -5.14 -10.74 -5.62
CA LEU A 36 -4.06 -9.75 -5.63
C LEU A 36 -3.41 -9.63 -4.26
N TRP A 37 -4.22 -9.46 -3.19
CA TRP A 37 -3.68 -9.16 -1.87
C TRP A 37 -3.05 -10.36 -1.16
N THR A 38 -3.59 -11.54 -1.37
CA THR A 38 -2.99 -12.80 -0.90
C THR A 38 -1.78 -13.23 -1.72
N ASN A 39 -1.46 -12.53 -2.81
CA ASN A 39 -0.43 -12.90 -3.78
C ASN A 39 -0.63 -14.30 -4.39
N LEU A 40 -1.89 -14.79 -4.36
CA LEU A 40 -2.25 -16.16 -4.75
C LEU A 40 -1.72 -16.53 -6.15
N ALA A 41 -1.85 -15.62 -7.12
CA ALA A 41 -1.39 -15.87 -8.49
C ALA A 41 0.11 -16.18 -8.56
N VAL A 42 0.93 -15.46 -7.79
CA VAL A 42 2.39 -15.66 -7.74
C VAL A 42 2.74 -16.93 -6.98
N VAL A 43 2.05 -17.19 -5.85
CA VAL A 43 2.22 -18.44 -5.09
C VAL A 43 1.91 -19.65 -5.95
N LEU A 44 0.79 -19.65 -6.66
CA LEU A 44 0.43 -20.74 -7.59
C LEU A 44 1.47 -20.96 -8.69
N THR A 45 2.06 -19.87 -9.21
CA THR A 45 3.05 -19.97 -10.27
C THR A 45 4.41 -20.44 -9.73
N GLN A 46 4.89 -19.87 -8.64
CA GLN A 46 6.24 -20.13 -8.14
C GLN A 46 6.36 -21.40 -7.30
N VAL A 47 5.31 -21.73 -6.53
CA VAL A 47 5.34 -22.88 -5.61
C VAL A 47 4.69 -24.11 -6.25
N HIS A 48 3.58 -23.91 -7.00
CA HIS A 48 2.80 -25.01 -7.55
C HIS A 48 2.99 -25.22 -9.08
N GLY A 49 3.86 -24.43 -9.71
CA GLY A 49 4.19 -24.59 -11.14
C GLY A 49 3.04 -24.26 -12.11
N VAL A 50 2.01 -23.54 -11.65
CA VAL A 50 0.90 -23.10 -12.52
C VAL A 50 1.44 -22.11 -13.55
N PRO A 51 1.10 -22.26 -14.86
CA PRO A 51 1.59 -21.34 -15.89
C PRO A 51 1.28 -19.88 -15.59
N GLN A 52 2.26 -19.01 -15.78
CA GLN A 52 2.18 -17.58 -15.43
C GLN A 52 1.00 -16.85 -16.08
N PHE A 53 0.59 -17.23 -17.29
CA PHE A 53 -0.53 -16.62 -17.98
C PHE A 53 -1.88 -16.82 -17.25
N ILE A 54 -2.03 -17.92 -16.48
CA ILE A 54 -3.22 -18.17 -15.66
C ILE A 54 -3.27 -17.18 -14.49
N GLY A 55 -2.12 -16.95 -13.82
CA GLY A 55 -2.02 -15.95 -12.76
C GLY A 55 -2.32 -14.53 -13.26
N SER A 56 -1.80 -14.19 -14.45
CA SER A 56 -2.01 -12.87 -15.05
C SER A 56 -3.46 -12.68 -15.53
N SER A 57 -4.18 -13.74 -15.88
CA SER A 57 -5.56 -13.66 -16.38
C SER A 57 -6.58 -13.21 -15.33
N VAL A 58 -6.21 -13.18 -14.04
CA VAL A 58 -7.08 -12.70 -12.95
C VAL A 58 -7.55 -11.26 -13.18
N VAL A 59 -6.77 -10.46 -13.90
CA VAL A 59 -7.14 -9.07 -14.28
C VAL A 59 -8.43 -9.04 -15.13
N VAL A 60 -8.73 -10.10 -15.88
CA VAL A 60 -9.97 -10.25 -16.68
C VAL A 60 -11.22 -10.14 -15.80
N LEU A 61 -11.16 -10.52 -14.52
CA LEU A 61 -12.26 -10.33 -13.58
C LEU A 61 -12.74 -8.88 -13.50
N LEU A 62 -11.83 -7.89 -13.66
CA LEU A 62 -12.19 -6.48 -13.66
C LEU A 62 -12.93 -6.05 -14.93
N LEU A 63 -12.74 -6.76 -16.05
CA LEU A 63 -13.45 -6.44 -17.30
C LEU A 63 -14.95 -6.76 -17.20
N ILE A 64 -15.35 -7.73 -16.39
CA ILE A 64 -16.75 -8.12 -16.24
C ILE A 64 -17.64 -6.94 -15.81
N PRO A 65 -17.37 -6.26 -14.68
CA PRO A 65 -18.16 -5.08 -14.28
C PRO A 65 -17.99 -3.89 -15.24
N ILE A 66 -16.82 -3.72 -15.88
CA ILE A 66 -16.56 -2.64 -16.83
C ILE A 66 -17.40 -2.82 -18.09
N VAL A 67 -17.32 -3.98 -18.74
CA VAL A 67 -18.07 -4.32 -19.95
C VAL A 67 -19.57 -4.17 -19.70
N ARG A 68 -20.04 -4.67 -18.55
CA ARG A 68 -21.43 -4.49 -18.15
C ARG A 68 -21.81 -3.00 -18.05
N ALA A 69 -21.01 -2.20 -17.30
CA ALA A 69 -21.30 -0.79 -17.11
C ALA A 69 -21.33 -0.01 -18.45
N LEU A 70 -20.37 -0.28 -19.35
CA LEU A 70 -20.24 0.42 -20.62
C LEU A 70 -21.27 -0.03 -21.66
N ILE A 71 -21.49 -1.33 -21.80
CA ILE A 71 -22.29 -1.91 -22.89
C ILE A 71 -23.75 -2.08 -22.46
N VAL A 72 -24.01 -2.70 -21.29
CA VAL A 72 -25.37 -3.02 -20.86
C VAL A 72 -26.02 -1.80 -20.20
N ASP A 73 -25.33 -1.18 -19.24
CA ASP A 73 -25.87 -0.07 -18.45
C ASP A 73 -25.62 1.29 -19.15
N ARG A 74 -24.89 1.30 -20.30
CA ARG A 74 -24.55 2.48 -21.12
C ARG A 74 -23.99 3.66 -20.32
N GLN A 75 -23.21 3.37 -19.32
CA GLN A 75 -22.55 4.37 -18.48
C GLN A 75 -21.25 4.84 -19.13
N ALA A 76 -20.93 6.14 -19.05
CA ALA A 76 -19.64 6.66 -19.50
C ALA A 76 -18.46 6.07 -18.71
N PRO A 77 -17.26 6.00 -19.31
CA PRO A 77 -16.04 5.67 -18.57
C PRO A 77 -15.83 6.60 -17.37
N VAL A 78 -15.29 6.06 -16.29
CA VAL A 78 -14.98 6.86 -15.10
C VAL A 78 -13.68 7.64 -15.32
N VAL A 79 -13.78 8.96 -15.32
CA VAL A 79 -12.65 9.87 -15.30
C VAL A 79 -12.51 10.40 -13.87
N THR A 80 -11.56 9.86 -13.15
CA THR A 80 -11.31 10.29 -11.76
C THR A 80 -10.58 11.63 -11.74
N PRO A 81 -10.76 12.46 -10.68
CA PRO A 81 -10.05 13.74 -10.56
C PRO A 81 -8.52 13.62 -10.47
N VAL A 82 -8.01 12.41 -10.17
CA VAL A 82 -6.57 12.12 -10.06
C VAL A 82 -5.97 11.68 -11.39
N LEU A 83 -6.80 11.19 -12.35
CA LEU A 83 -6.33 10.64 -13.63
C LEU A 83 -5.42 11.60 -14.42
N PRO A 84 -5.69 12.91 -14.53
CA PRO A 84 -4.78 13.81 -15.24
C PRO A 84 -3.36 13.81 -14.65
N LEU A 85 -3.24 13.78 -13.32
CA LEU A 85 -1.94 13.74 -12.65
C LEU A 85 -1.25 12.38 -12.83
N VAL A 86 -2.01 11.29 -12.87
CA VAL A 86 -1.49 9.97 -13.25
C VAL A 86 -0.89 10.01 -14.64
N LEU A 87 -1.60 10.56 -15.62
CA LEU A 87 -1.12 10.68 -17.01
C LEU A 87 0.11 11.59 -17.11
N ILE A 88 0.13 12.70 -16.38
CA ILE A 88 1.32 13.58 -16.30
C ILE A 88 2.51 12.80 -15.75
N PHE A 89 2.34 12.05 -14.63
CA PHE A 89 3.40 11.21 -14.07
C PHE A 89 3.92 10.20 -15.09
N PHE A 90 3.05 9.51 -15.82
CA PHE A 90 3.46 8.60 -16.89
C PHE A 90 4.19 9.32 -18.02
N GLY A 91 3.76 10.52 -18.37
CA GLY A 91 4.47 11.39 -19.33
C GLY A 91 5.91 11.69 -18.88
N THR A 92 6.14 11.91 -17.58
CA THR A 92 7.50 12.12 -17.06
C THR A 92 8.38 10.87 -17.12
N LEU A 93 7.81 9.65 -16.96
CA LEU A 93 8.55 8.40 -17.15
C LEU A 93 9.03 8.26 -18.61
N PHE A 94 8.19 8.57 -19.57
CA PHE A 94 8.57 8.58 -21.00
C PHE A 94 9.63 9.64 -21.28
N LEU A 95 9.48 10.84 -20.75
CA LEU A 95 10.46 11.93 -20.91
C LEU A 95 11.83 11.54 -20.36
N ALA A 96 11.87 10.94 -19.17
CA ALA A 96 13.11 10.42 -18.56
C ALA A 96 13.75 9.31 -19.42
N GLY A 97 12.92 8.45 -20.00
CA GLY A 97 13.36 7.32 -20.82
C GLY A 97 13.99 7.75 -22.16
N VAL A 98 13.52 8.83 -22.78
CA VAL A 98 14.04 9.31 -24.10
C VAL A 98 15.53 9.66 -24.05
N ARG A 99 16.01 10.13 -22.90
CA ARG A 99 17.42 10.53 -22.72
C ARG A 99 18.29 9.48 -22.04
N SER A 100 17.73 8.32 -21.79
CA SER A 100 18.45 7.25 -21.08
C SER A 100 19.51 6.59 -21.95
N PRO A 101 20.68 6.26 -21.39
CA PRO A 101 21.72 5.49 -22.08
C PRO A 101 21.32 4.03 -22.32
N GLU A 102 20.32 3.51 -21.58
CA GLU A 102 19.92 2.09 -21.60
C GLU A 102 18.45 1.89 -22.05
N PRO A 103 18.13 2.02 -23.36
CA PRO A 103 16.76 1.96 -23.86
C PRO A 103 16.03 0.64 -23.55
N SER A 104 16.75 -0.48 -23.51
CA SER A 104 16.17 -1.81 -23.22
C SER A 104 15.68 -1.92 -21.79
N VAL A 105 16.44 -1.40 -20.83
CA VAL A 105 16.07 -1.34 -19.40
C VAL A 105 14.85 -0.45 -19.23
N VAL A 106 14.86 0.72 -19.85
CA VAL A 106 13.75 1.67 -19.83
C VAL A 106 12.49 1.05 -20.40
N GLN A 107 12.55 0.40 -21.56
CA GLN A 107 11.41 -0.22 -22.21
C GLN A 107 10.75 -1.28 -21.30
N ASN A 108 11.57 -2.13 -20.68
CA ASN A 108 11.06 -3.17 -19.77
C ASN A 108 10.36 -2.54 -18.55
N ASN A 109 10.96 -1.50 -17.94
CA ASN A 109 10.37 -0.83 -16.79
C ASN A 109 9.13 -0.03 -17.15
N ILE A 110 9.12 0.71 -18.27
CA ILE A 110 7.91 1.41 -18.75
C ILE A 110 6.80 0.41 -19.03
N SER A 111 7.08 -0.74 -19.65
CA SER A 111 6.08 -1.79 -19.87
C SER A 111 5.47 -2.29 -18.57
N LEU A 112 6.29 -2.47 -17.52
CA LEU A 112 5.84 -2.84 -16.19
C LEU A 112 4.98 -1.73 -15.55
N TYR A 113 5.39 -0.46 -15.66
CA TYR A 113 4.60 0.67 -15.19
C TYR A 113 3.26 0.79 -15.94
N LEU A 114 3.23 0.53 -17.25
CA LEU A 114 1.98 0.57 -18.02
C LEU A 114 1.03 -0.57 -17.62
N THR A 115 1.54 -1.78 -17.42
CA THR A 115 0.70 -2.97 -17.13
C THR A 115 0.28 -3.04 -15.67
N GLU A 116 1.22 -3.00 -14.73
CA GLU A 116 0.93 -3.06 -13.30
C GLU A 116 0.53 -1.69 -12.70
N GLY A 117 0.75 -0.60 -13.44
CA GLY A 117 0.42 0.76 -13.03
C GLY A 117 -0.82 1.30 -13.74
N LEU A 118 -0.64 1.90 -14.91
CA LEU A 118 -1.69 2.65 -15.61
C LEU A 118 -2.89 1.78 -15.96
N LEU A 119 -2.67 0.61 -16.56
CA LEU A 119 -3.75 -0.29 -16.93
C LEU A 119 -4.53 -0.74 -15.69
N LEU A 120 -3.84 -1.17 -14.64
CA LEU A 120 -4.47 -1.56 -13.39
C LEU A 120 -5.27 -0.39 -12.77
N TYR A 121 -4.70 0.82 -12.76
CA TYR A 121 -5.38 2.02 -12.29
C TYR A 121 -6.69 2.28 -13.06
N LEU A 122 -6.65 2.22 -14.39
CA LEU A 122 -7.83 2.43 -15.24
C LEU A 122 -8.88 1.33 -15.04
N LEU A 123 -8.46 0.07 -14.95
CA LEU A 123 -9.38 -1.04 -14.74
C LEU A 123 -10.06 -0.97 -13.37
N VAL A 124 -9.31 -0.78 -12.30
CA VAL A 124 -9.87 -0.69 -10.94
C VAL A 124 -10.81 0.51 -10.81
N SER A 125 -10.40 1.70 -11.27
CA SER A 125 -11.23 2.91 -11.18
C SER A 125 -12.53 2.80 -11.98
N ASN A 126 -12.53 2.02 -13.08
CA ASN A 126 -13.72 1.78 -13.88
C ASN A 126 -14.57 0.59 -13.41
N ALA A 127 -14.00 -0.37 -12.69
CA ALA A 127 -14.74 -1.49 -12.12
C ALA A 127 -15.47 -1.12 -10.81
N VAL A 128 -14.91 -0.17 -10.04
CA VAL A 128 -15.40 0.22 -8.70
C VAL A 128 -16.21 1.51 -8.79
N ARG A 129 -17.53 1.39 -8.97
CA ARG A 129 -18.43 2.52 -9.27
C ARG A 129 -19.46 2.83 -8.18
N THR A 130 -19.50 2.07 -7.10
CA THR A 130 -20.55 2.21 -6.05
C THR A 130 -20.00 1.96 -4.65
N ILE A 131 -20.63 2.55 -3.64
CA ILE A 131 -20.29 2.32 -2.23
C ILE A 131 -20.36 0.84 -1.82
N PRO A 132 -21.36 0.03 -2.22
CA PRO A 132 -21.38 -1.39 -1.90
C PRO A 132 -20.16 -2.16 -2.43
N VAL A 133 -19.69 -1.87 -3.66
CA VAL A 133 -18.49 -2.48 -4.23
C VAL A 133 -17.25 -2.04 -3.45
N LEU A 134 -17.09 -0.75 -3.17
CA LEU A 134 -16.00 -0.23 -2.34
C LEU A 134 -15.97 -0.90 -0.96
N THR A 135 -17.09 -0.91 -0.27
CA THR A 135 -17.19 -1.52 1.07
C THR A 135 -16.83 -3.00 1.05
N ALA A 136 -17.34 -3.75 0.08
CA ALA A 136 -17.04 -5.18 -0.08
C ALA A 136 -15.55 -5.39 -0.36
N THR A 137 -14.95 -4.57 -1.24
CA THR A 137 -13.52 -4.63 -1.55
C THR A 137 -12.67 -4.35 -0.31
N LEU A 138 -13.00 -3.32 0.48
CA LEU A 138 -12.26 -3.02 1.71
C LEU A 138 -12.36 -4.18 2.73
N TRP A 139 -13.53 -4.81 2.88
CA TRP A 139 -13.68 -5.99 3.72
C TRP A 139 -12.88 -7.20 3.19
N THR A 140 -12.77 -7.34 1.88
CA THR A 140 -11.93 -8.37 1.27
C THR A 140 -10.45 -8.15 1.57
N LEU A 141 -9.98 -6.92 1.49
CA LEU A 141 -8.60 -6.57 1.85
C LEU A 141 -8.34 -6.85 3.34
N ILE A 142 -9.29 -6.47 4.22
CA ILE A 142 -9.21 -6.77 5.66
C ILE A 142 -9.15 -8.29 5.90
N LEU A 143 -10.00 -9.06 5.22
CA LEU A 143 -10.01 -10.53 5.33
C LEU A 143 -8.69 -11.12 4.85
N ALA A 144 -8.20 -10.72 3.68
CA ALA A 144 -6.93 -11.20 3.14
C ALA A 144 -5.76 -10.90 4.11
N GLY A 145 -5.68 -9.67 4.62
CA GLY A 145 -4.67 -9.29 5.61
C GLY A 145 -4.80 -10.05 6.93
N ALA A 146 -6.03 -10.28 7.42
CA ALA A 146 -6.27 -11.05 8.62
C ALA A 146 -5.92 -12.53 8.47
N LEU A 147 -6.20 -13.14 7.31
CA LEU A 147 -5.80 -14.51 6.99
C LEU A 147 -4.28 -14.65 6.95
N LEU A 148 -3.60 -13.75 6.24
CA LEU A 148 -2.14 -13.76 6.15
C LEU A 148 -1.49 -13.51 7.52
N GLY A 149 -1.90 -12.46 8.24
CA GLY A 149 -1.40 -12.16 9.57
C GLY A 149 -1.72 -13.26 10.58
N GLY A 150 -2.92 -13.84 10.51
CA GLY A 150 -3.33 -14.98 11.33
C GLY A 150 -2.46 -16.22 11.08
N LEU A 151 -2.13 -16.51 9.82
CA LEU A 151 -1.24 -17.61 9.46
C LEU A 151 0.17 -17.40 10.05
N SER A 152 0.68 -16.16 10.01
CA SER A 152 1.95 -15.81 10.66
C SER A 152 1.90 -16.01 12.17
N VAL A 153 0.79 -15.63 12.82
CA VAL A 153 0.61 -15.85 14.28
C VAL A 153 0.55 -17.35 14.60
N ILE A 154 -0.15 -18.14 13.80
CA ILE A 154 -0.20 -19.61 13.95
C ILE A 154 1.20 -20.21 13.82
N GLN A 155 1.95 -19.82 12.76
CA GLN A 155 3.31 -20.31 12.52
C GLN A 155 4.25 -19.98 13.68
N GLU A 156 4.10 -18.80 14.28
CA GLU A 156 4.85 -18.40 15.48
C GLU A 156 4.48 -19.23 16.71
N LEU A 157 3.18 -19.35 17.02
CA LEU A 157 2.70 -20.05 18.22
C LEU A 157 2.98 -21.56 18.18
N THR A 158 3.03 -22.14 16.99
CA THR A 158 3.30 -23.57 16.78
C THR A 158 4.77 -23.85 16.49
N HIS A 159 5.61 -22.82 16.34
CA HIS A 159 7.02 -22.92 15.96
C HIS A 159 7.26 -23.74 14.67
N THR A 160 6.29 -23.72 13.75
CA THR A 160 6.31 -24.50 12.50
C THR A 160 6.98 -23.73 11.35
N TYR A 161 8.15 -23.14 11.59
CA TYR A 161 8.88 -22.33 10.58
C TYR A 161 9.36 -23.11 9.35
N ALA A 162 9.45 -24.44 9.44
CA ALA A 162 9.76 -25.29 8.31
C ALA A 162 8.55 -25.51 7.37
N ASN A 163 7.33 -25.29 7.87
CA ASN A 163 6.11 -25.39 7.08
C ASN A 163 5.78 -24.03 6.46
N GLU A 164 5.87 -23.91 5.14
CA GLU A 164 5.56 -22.69 4.39
C GLU A 164 4.07 -22.56 4.06
N TYR A 165 3.22 -23.48 4.52
CA TYR A 165 1.77 -23.46 4.29
C TYR A 165 1.44 -23.20 2.83
N GLU A 166 1.92 -24.09 1.95
CA GLU A 166 1.72 -23.99 0.49
C GLU A 166 2.22 -22.67 -0.14
N GLY A 167 3.24 -22.05 0.49
CA GLY A 167 3.85 -20.81 0.03
C GLY A 167 3.21 -19.52 0.56
N PHE A 168 2.19 -19.63 1.45
CA PHE A 168 1.57 -18.45 2.07
C PHE A 168 2.27 -17.95 3.33
N ALA A 169 3.15 -18.76 3.93
CA ALA A 169 3.89 -18.42 5.14
C ALA A 169 5.39 -18.70 4.98
N GLN A 170 5.96 -18.21 3.88
CA GLN A 170 7.39 -18.35 3.60
C GLN A 170 8.21 -17.63 4.68
N VAL A 171 9.32 -18.22 5.04
CA VAL A 171 10.32 -17.62 5.92
C VAL A 171 11.42 -17.04 5.04
N ASP A 172 11.91 -15.84 5.35
CA ASP A 172 13.00 -15.23 4.60
C ASP A 172 14.29 -16.04 4.79
N ARG A 173 14.58 -16.88 3.83
CA ARG A 173 15.80 -17.71 3.75
C ARG A 173 16.87 -17.09 2.85
N LEU A 174 16.46 -16.17 1.98
CA LEU A 174 17.30 -15.57 0.94
C LEU A 174 17.92 -14.24 1.34
N GLY A 175 17.43 -13.62 2.38
CA GLY A 175 18.01 -12.40 2.94
C GLY A 175 19.28 -12.70 3.71
N THR A 176 20.34 -13.16 3.05
CA THR A 176 21.70 -13.18 3.59
C THR A 176 21.84 -13.60 5.06
N GLY A 177 20.96 -14.49 5.54
CA GLY A 177 21.09 -14.99 6.90
C GLY A 177 19.84 -15.52 7.60
N GLY A 178 18.68 -15.61 6.94
CA GLY A 178 17.50 -16.33 7.48
C GLY A 178 16.95 -15.87 8.83
N GLY A 179 17.34 -14.68 9.30
CA GLY A 179 16.96 -14.18 10.61
C GLY A 179 17.92 -13.13 11.15
N PHE A 180 17.77 -12.74 12.39
CA PHE A 180 18.73 -11.89 13.10
C PHE A 180 19.25 -12.63 14.36
N ASN A 181 20.49 -12.34 14.75
CA ASN A 181 21.10 -12.96 15.91
C ASN A 181 20.49 -12.40 17.20
N ILE A 182 19.99 -13.30 18.07
CA ILE A 182 19.45 -12.97 19.38
C ILE A 182 20.37 -13.43 20.52
N ALA A 183 21.40 -14.21 20.21
CA ALA A 183 22.34 -14.66 21.22
C ALA A 183 23.17 -13.48 21.77
N PRO A 184 23.54 -13.50 23.06
CA PRO A 184 24.50 -12.57 23.62
C PRO A 184 25.80 -12.52 22.82
N ALA A 185 26.51 -11.39 22.86
CA ALA A 185 27.73 -11.18 22.06
C ALA A 185 28.86 -12.17 22.38
N ASP A 186 28.83 -12.76 23.56
CA ASP A 186 29.77 -13.74 24.08
C ASP A 186 29.37 -15.22 23.82
N ALA A 187 28.18 -15.45 23.23
CA ALA A 187 27.72 -16.80 22.94
C ALA A 187 28.55 -17.45 21.82
N THR A 188 28.91 -18.72 22.06
CA THR A 188 29.67 -19.54 21.10
C THR A 188 28.85 -20.00 19.91
N GLN A 189 27.51 -19.98 20.02
CA GLN A 189 26.59 -20.33 18.94
C GLN A 189 25.71 -19.14 18.60
N LYS A 190 25.54 -18.91 17.30
CA LYS A 190 24.71 -17.86 16.74
C LYS A 190 23.26 -18.35 16.67
N GLU A 191 22.41 -17.85 17.56
CA GLU A 191 20.97 -18.10 17.50
C GLU A 191 20.29 -17.12 16.55
N LEU A 192 19.74 -17.65 15.46
CA LEU A 192 19.07 -16.85 14.44
C LEU A 192 17.56 -16.88 14.65
N ARG A 193 16.97 -15.70 14.86
CA ARG A 193 15.52 -15.54 14.91
C ARG A 193 14.95 -15.50 13.48
N PRO A 194 14.06 -16.44 13.10
CA PRO A 194 13.39 -16.41 11.79
C PRO A 194 12.54 -15.16 11.61
N ARG A 195 12.47 -14.68 10.38
CA ARG A 195 11.62 -13.54 9.98
C ARG A 195 10.60 -14.01 8.96
N LEU A 196 9.31 -13.70 9.19
CA LEU A 196 8.23 -14.20 8.35
C LEU A 196 8.07 -13.30 7.12
N GLY A 197 8.21 -13.91 5.93
CA GLY A 197 8.12 -13.27 4.63
C GLY A 197 6.74 -13.39 3.97
N GLY A 198 5.85 -14.21 4.55
CA GLY A 198 4.50 -14.45 4.03
C GLY A 198 4.49 -14.92 2.57
N PRO A 199 3.45 -14.59 1.79
CA PRO A 199 3.34 -15.02 0.39
C PRO A 199 4.28 -14.29 -0.57
N LEU A 200 5.09 -13.35 -0.08
CA LEU A 200 6.05 -12.56 -0.88
C LEU A 200 7.48 -13.06 -0.70
N GLY A 201 7.74 -13.94 0.25
CA GLY A 201 9.08 -14.43 0.58
C GLY A 201 10.04 -13.34 1.08
N SER A 202 9.54 -12.11 1.30
CA SER A 202 10.30 -10.95 1.78
C SER A 202 9.58 -10.30 2.93
N GLU A 203 10.20 -10.29 4.10
CA GLU A 203 9.63 -9.80 5.34
C GLU A 203 9.23 -8.33 5.28
N ASN A 204 10.06 -7.47 4.67
CA ASN A 204 9.77 -6.05 4.60
C ASN A 204 8.61 -5.74 3.65
N ARG A 205 8.49 -6.47 2.54
CA ARG A 205 7.39 -6.36 1.59
C ARG A 205 6.09 -6.89 2.15
N TYR A 206 6.18 -8.02 2.85
CA TYR A 206 5.04 -8.58 3.54
C TYR A 206 4.52 -7.62 4.62
N ALA A 207 5.42 -7.05 5.43
CA ALA A 207 5.07 -6.01 6.38
C ALA A 207 4.41 -4.79 5.72
N GLN A 208 4.87 -4.37 4.54
CA GLN A 208 4.29 -3.26 3.78
C GLN A 208 2.84 -3.52 3.40
N ILE A 209 2.53 -4.67 2.78
CA ILE A 209 1.15 -4.97 2.37
C ILE A 209 0.20 -5.13 3.57
N LEU A 210 0.69 -5.64 4.70
CA LEU A 210 -0.07 -5.70 5.94
C LEU A 210 -0.28 -4.30 6.54
N ALA A 211 0.75 -3.44 6.53
CA ALA A 211 0.66 -2.05 7.03
C ALA A 211 -0.35 -1.21 6.24
N VAL A 212 -0.57 -1.52 4.96
CA VAL A 212 -1.61 -0.87 4.12
C VAL A 212 -3.02 -1.26 4.55
N VAL A 213 -3.26 -2.53 4.89
CA VAL A 213 -4.60 -2.99 5.27
C VAL A 213 -4.91 -2.79 6.76
N PHE A 214 -3.91 -2.61 7.60
CA PHE A 214 -4.07 -2.35 9.02
C PHE A 214 -5.02 -1.18 9.32
N PRO A 215 -4.86 0.02 8.73
CA PRO A 215 -5.78 1.14 8.97
C PRO A 215 -7.20 0.87 8.46
N LEU A 216 -7.41 0.01 7.45
CA LEU A 216 -8.75 -0.38 7.02
C LEU A 216 -9.49 -1.11 8.15
N ALA A 217 -8.83 -2.10 8.75
CA ALA A 217 -9.36 -2.85 9.89
C ALA A 217 -9.55 -1.96 11.12
N LEU A 218 -8.56 -1.08 11.40
CA LEU A 218 -8.59 -0.16 12.53
C LEU A 218 -9.77 0.82 12.46
N MET A 219 -10.04 1.41 11.29
CA MET A 219 -11.19 2.29 11.09
C MET A 219 -12.50 1.56 11.33
N ARG A 220 -12.64 0.31 10.88
CA ARG A 220 -13.80 -0.53 11.15
C ARG A 220 -13.94 -0.83 12.65
N ALA A 221 -12.87 -1.20 13.32
CA ALA A 221 -12.86 -1.51 14.75
C ALA A 221 -13.40 -0.37 15.62
N PHE A 222 -13.08 0.88 15.29
CA PHE A 222 -13.44 2.02 16.13
C PHE A 222 -14.66 2.81 15.67
N ARG A 223 -14.99 2.80 14.37
CA ARG A 223 -15.99 3.71 13.80
C ARG A 223 -17.19 3.02 13.17
N ASP A 224 -17.16 1.70 12.93
CA ASP A 224 -18.32 1.02 12.33
C ASP A 224 -19.52 1.09 13.30
N PRO A 225 -20.71 1.49 12.84
CA PRO A 225 -21.88 1.57 13.70
C PRO A 225 -22.39 0.20 14.16
N ARG A 226 -22.09 -0.87 13.41
CA ARG A 226 -22.53 -2.23 13.72
C ARG A 226 -21.51 -2.93 14.62
N ARG A 227 -21.96 -3.38 15.81
CA ARG A 227 -21.11 -4.06 16.80
C ARG A 227 -20.36 -5.27 16.22
N SER A 228 -21.05 -6.11 15.41
CA SER A 228 -20.42 -7.28 14.78
C SER A 228 -19.26 -6.90 13.85
N ARG A 229 -19.42 -5.86 13.05
CA ARG A 229 -18.35 -5.35 12.16
C ARG A 229 -17.21 -4.72 12.95
N ARG A 230 -17.51 -4.04 14.06
CA ARG A 230 -16.48 -3.51 14.97
C ARG A 230 -15.63 -4.63 15.57
N LEU A 231 -16.26 -5.69 16.06
CA LEU A 231 -15.56 -6.85 16.62
C LEU A 231 -14.72 -7.55 15.54
N ALA A 232 -15.28 -7.76 14.35
CA ALA A 232 -14.53 -8.33 13.21
C ALA A 232 -13.34 -7.46 12.80
N GLY A 233 -13.52 -6.13 12.72
CA GLY A 233 -12.44 -5.18 12.47
C GLY A 233 -11.36 -5.19 13.55
N GLY A 234 -11.76 -5.31 14.82
CA GLY A 234 -10.85 -5.42 15.95
C GLY A 234 -10.01 -6.70 15.91
N ALA A 235 -10.66 -7.85 15.73
CA ALA A 235 -9.98 -9.12 15.58
C ALA A 235 -9.00 -9.12 14.38
N ALA A 236 -9.45 -8.62 13.23
CA ALA A 236 -8.59 -8.47 12.06
C ALA A 236 -7.39 -7.55 12.33
N SER A 237 -7.59 -6.41 13.03
CA SER A 237 -6.50 -5.50 13.39
C SER A 237 -5.43 -6.17 14.25
N ILE A 238 -5.82 -7.02 15.19
CA ILE A 238 -4.91 -7.78 16.05
C ILE A 238 -4.10 -8.78 15.22
N LEU A 239 -4.76 -9.56 14.35
CA LEU A 239 -4.09 -10.53 13.50
C LEU A 239 -3.12 -9.88 12.50
N ILE A 240 -3.54 -8.78 11.87
CA ILE A 240 -2.71 -8.01 10.93
C ILE A 240 -1.50 -7.42 11.66
N ALA A 241 -1.70 -6.79 12.82
CA ALA A 241 -0.63 -6.26 13.63
C ALA A 241 0.36 -7.35 14.08
N GLY A 242 -0.15 -8.51 14.52
CA GLY A 242 0.66 -9.68 14.84
C GLY A 242 1.54 -10.08 13.65
N GLY A 243 0.96 -10.21 12.46
CA GLY A 243 1.72 -10.48 11.24
C GLY A 243 2.81 -9.43 10.96
N ILE A 244 2.51 -8.13 11.11
CA ILE A 244 3.49 -7.04 10.93
C ILE A 244 4.66 -7.20 11.90
N PHE A 245 4.38 -7.41 13.20
CA PHE A 245 5.44 -7.52 14.20
C PHE A 245 6.33 -8.75 13.98
N LEU A 246 5.75 -9.87 13.57
CA LEU A 246 6.49 -11.12 13.30
C LEU A 246 7.40 -11.05 12.05
N THR A 247 7.28 -10.01 11.24
CA THR A 247 8.27 -9.72 10.19
C THR A 247 9.56 -9.10 10.73
N PHE A 248 9.55 -8.57 11.96
CA PHE A 248 10.62 -7.79 12.55
C PHE A 248 11.07 -6.59 11.69
N SER A 249 10.16 -6.03 10.91
CA SER A 249 10.42 -4.86 10.05
C SER A 249 10.32 -3.56 10.84
N ARG A 250 11.46 -2.93 11.10
CA ARG A 250 11.55 -1.62 11.78
C ARG A 250 10.81 -0.52 10.99
N GLY A 251 10.95 -0.53 9.67
CA GLY A 251 10.27 0.44 8.79
C GLY A 251 8.75 0.32 8.85
N ALA A 252 8.21 -0.90 8.92
CA ALA A 252 6.76 -1.10 9.05
C ALA A 252 6.24 -0.66 10.44
N ALA A 253 7.01 -0.87 11.52
CA ALA A 253 6.65 -0.38 12.84
C ALA A 253 6.54 1.15 12.87
N VAL A 254 7.53 1.84 12.29
CA VAL A 254 7.51 3.31 12.14
C VAL A 254 6.30 3.76 11.33
N ALA A 255 5.99 3.09 10.22
CA ALA A 255 4.86 3.43 9.37
C ALA A 255 3.51 3.23 10.08
N VAL A 256 3.35 2.14 10.84
CA VAL A 256 2.15 1.91 11.67
C VAL A 256 2.03 2.98 12.75
N GLY A 257 3.13 3.29 13.44
CA GLY A 257 3.18 4.36 14.44
C GLY A 257 2.78 5.71 13.86
N LEU A 258 3.36 6.10 12.72
CA LEU A 258 3.01 7.33 12.00
C LEU A 258 1.53 7.35 11.60
N THR A 259 1.00 6.25 11.09
CA THR A 259 -0.41 6.11 10.72
C THR A 259 -1.32 6.33 11.93
N ILE A 260 -0.99 5.73 13.08
CA ILE A 260 -1.75 5.93 14.32
C ILE A 260 -1.68 7.39 14.78
N VAL A 261 -0.50 7.99 14.78
CA VAL A 261 -0.33 9.42 15.15
C VAL A 261 -1.16 10.32 14.24
N LEU A 262 -1.11 10.12 12.94
CA LEU A 262 -1.90 10.91 11.99
C LEU A 262 -3.41 10.70 12.15
N THR A 263 -3.88 9.48 12.46
CA THR A 263 -5.30 9.25 12.75
C THR A 263 -5.78 10.01 13.98
N LEU A 264 -4.93 10.16 14.98
CA LEU A 264 -5.20 10.96 16.19
C LEU A 264 -5.16 12.46 15.91
N LEU A 265 -4.13 12.94 15.20
CA LEU A 265 -3.96 14.36 14.84
C LEU A 265 -5.13 14.85 13.97
N LEU A 266 -5.55 14.07 13.01
CA LEU A 266 -6.70 14.38 12.16
C LEU A 266 -8.05 14.15 12.85
N ARG A 267 -8.02 13.77 14.14
CA ARG A 267 -9.20 13.51 14.99
C ARG A 267 -10.14 12.45 14.40
N GLU A 268 -9.60 11.52 13.60
CA GLU A 268 -10.36 10.39 13.09
C GLU A 268 -10.66 9.37 14.19
N LEU A 269 -9.74 9.21 15.14
CA LEU A 269 -9.91 8.38 16.33
C LEU A 269 -9.74 9.24 17.59
N LYS A 270 -10.40 8.83 18.67
CA LYS A 270 -10.27 9.49 19.98
C LYS A 270 -9.14 8.82 20.76
N PHE A 271 -8.25 9.63 21.33
CA PHE A 271 -7.09 9.17 22.10
C PHE A 271 -7.46 8.15 23.19
N ARG A 272 -8.57 8.39 23.92
CA ARG A 272 -9.08 7.50 24.96
C ARG A 272 -9.39 6.06 24.50
N HIS A 273 -9.60 5.84 23.19
CA HIS A 273 -9.87 4.51 22.65
C HIS A 273 -8.59 3.87 22.09
N VAL A 274 -7.71 4.68 21.52
CA VAL A 274 -6.46 4.19 20.89
C VAL A 274 -5.43 3.82 21.95
N LEU A 275 -5.32 4.60 23.03
CA LEU A 275 -4.31 4.35 24.06
C LEU A 275 -4.46 2.97 24.72
N PRO A 276 -5.65 2.53 25.17
CA PRO A 276 -5.82 1.17 25.71
C PRO A 276 -5.54 0.09 24.66
N ALA A 277 -5.97 0.29 23.41
CA ALA A 277 -5.70 -0.68 22.33
C ALA A 277 -4.20 -0.80 22.05
N LEU A 278 -3.48 0.32 22.04
CA LEU A 278 -2.04 0.34 21.88
C LEU A 278 -1.32 -0.32 23.07
N ALA A 279 -1.78 -0.06 24.30
CA ALA A 279 -1.23 -0.70 25.49
C ALA A 279 -1.41 -2.22 25.45
N VAL A 280 -2.60 -2.70 25.08
CA VAL A 280 -2.87 -4.15 24.91
C VAL A 280 -1.99 -4.73 23.79
N LEU A 281 -1.89 -4.05 22.65
CA LEU A 281 -1.04 -4.51 21.55
C LEU A 281 0.43 -4.57 21.96
N THR A 282 0.93 -3.54 22.65
CA THR A 282 2.31 -3.53 23.18
C THR A 282 2.53 -4.65 24.17
N ALA A 283 1.59 -4.88 25.09
CA ALA A 283 1.68 -5.97 26.05
C ALA A 283 1.72 -7.34 25.34
N VAL A 284 0.85 -7.55 24.34
CA VAL A 284 0.86 -8.79 23.54
C VAL A 284 2.19 -8.96 22.80
N VAL A 285 2.73 -7.91 22.18
CA VAL A 285 4.02 -7.98 21.48
C VAL A 285 5.16 -8.31 22.44
N VAL A 286 5.22 -7.66 23.60
CA VAL A 286 6.26 -7.91 24.60
C VAL A 286 6.19 -9.33 25.17
N LEU A 287 4.96 -9.85 25.36
CA LEU A 287 4.77 -11.20 25.91
C LEU A 287 4.99 -12.32 24.89
N VAL A 288 4.53 -12.10 23.64
CA VAL A 288 4.58 -13.14 22.59
C VAL A 288 5.89 -13.08 21.80
N VAL A 289 6.46 -11.88 21.62
CA VAL A 289 7.64 -11.65 20.78
C VAL A 289 8.64 -10.72 21.50
N PRO A 290 9.24 -11.14 22.64
CA PRO A 290 10.14 -10.29 23.42
C PRO A 290 11.33 -9.78 22.60
N ASP A 291 11.82 -10.58 21.65
CA ASP A 291 12.93 -10.23 20.76
C ASP A 291 12.66 -8.99 19.89
N TYR A 292 11.38 -8.63 19.70
CA TYR A 292 11.02 -7.44 18.95
C TYR A 292 11.47 -6.15 19.65
N VAL A 293 11.39 -6.11 20.95
CA VAL A 293 11.87 -4.96 21.77
C VAL A 293 13.37 -4.78 21.59
N THR A 294 14.13 -5.87 21.68
CA THR A 294 15.57 -5.88 21.42
C THR A 294 15.88 -5.41 20.00
N ARG A 295 15.09 -5.83 19.00
CA ARG A 295 15.25 -5.39 17.61
C ARG A 295 14.95 -3.91 17.42
N LEU A 296 13.96 -3.34 18.12
CA LEU A 296 13.65 -1.92 18.06
C LEU A 296 14.70 -1.06 18.75
N SER A 297 15.32 -1.51 19.82
CA SER A 297 16.36 -0.76 20.52
C SER A 297 17.57 -0.46 19.62
N THR A 298 17.83 -1.31 18.61
CA THR A 298 18.88 -1.06 17.61
C THR A 298 18.62 0.17 16.72
N LEU A 299 17.39 0.75 16.74
CA LEU A 299 17.11 2.04 16.08
C LEU A 299 17.85 3.20 16.77
N GLY A 300 18.13 3.10 18.09
CA GLY A 300 18.93 4.09 18.81
C GLY A 300 20.38 4.18 18.30
N GLY A 301 20.91 3.15 17.66
CA GLY A 301 22.24 3.16 17.03
C GLY A 301 22.34 4.04 15.77
N LEU A 302 21.24 4.57 15.25
CA LEU A 302 21.24 5.53 14.13
C LEU A 302 21.94 6.87 14.53
N THR A 303 21.96 7.21 15.82
CA THR A 303 22.67 8.38 16.33
C THR A 303 24.17 8.14 16.52
N ALA A 304 24.60 6.90 16.56
CA ALA A 304 26.02 6.52 16.70
C ALA A 304 26.80 6.53 15.37
N LEU A 305 26.12 6.67 14.22
CA LEU A 305 26.75 6.78 12.89
C LEU A 305 27.60 8.05 12.73
N SER A 306 27.48 9.02 13.66
CA SER A 306 28.28 10.26 13.65
C SER A 306 29.57 10.19 14.48
N SER A 307 29.84 9.12 15.23
CA SER A 307 31.04 8.96 16.04
C SER A 307 31.94 7.87 15.48
N SER A 308 33.01 8.29 14.82
CA SER A 308 34.10 7.46 14.33
C SER A 308 34.98 6.97 15.51
N THR A 309 34.45 6.12 16.37
CA THR A 309 35.26 5.45 17.40
C THR A 309 35.39 3.96 17.11
N THR A 310 36.62 3.54 17.00
CA THR A 310 37.16 2.25 16.53
C THR A 310 37.04 1.13 17.55
N ASP A 311 35.94 1.02 18.31
CA ASP A 311 35.77 -0.12 19.21
C ASP A 311 34.87 -1.20 18.59
N SER A 312 35.44 -2.40 18.52
CA SER A 312 34.91 -3.58 17.81
C SER A 312 33.61 -4.16 18.39
N ALA A 313 33.08 -3.61 19.47
CA ALA A 313 31.81 -4.03 20.10
C ALA A 313 30.57 -3.31 19.47
N ASP A 314 30.75 -2.15 18.84
CA ASP A 314 29.71 -1.27 18.29
C ASP A 314 29.70 -1.24 16.75
N ARG A 315 29.91 -2.40 16.09
CA ARG A 315 29.78 -2.43 14.62
C ARG A 315 28.34 -2.16 14.23
N PRO A 316 28.07 -1.07 13.48
CA PRO A 316 26.72 -0.80 12.97
C PRO A 316 26.19 -2.03 12.25
N ASP A 317 24.89 -2.32 12.45
CA ASP A 317 24.20 -3.42 11.75
C ASP A 317 24.53 -3.33 10.25
N SER A 318 25.20 -4.36 9.72
CA SER A 318 25.69 -4.39 8.33
C SER A 318 24.59 -4.12 7.31
N ALA A 319 23.33 -4.38 7.68
CA ALA A 319 22.15 -4.09 6.88
C ALA A 319 21.82 -2.59 6.86
N LEU A 320 22.11 -1.84 7.93
CA LEU A 320 21.93 -0.38 7.96
C LEU A 320 22.96 0.32 7.07
N VAL A 321 24.24 -0.08 7.20
CA VAL A 321 25.33 0.46 6.37
C VAL A 321 25.10 0.17 4.87
N GLY A 322 24.56 -1.01 4.55
CA GLY A 322 24.20 -1.35 3.16
C GLY A 322 23.11 -0.41 2.61
N ARG A 323 22.06 -0.16 3.38
CA ARG A 323 20.96 0.74 2.97
C ARG A 323 21.38 2.19 2.86
N GLU A 324 22.25 2.65 3.76
CA GLU A 324 22.85 3.98 3.68
C GLU A 324 23.65 4.15 2.39
N THR A 325 24.50 3.18 2.08
CA THR A 325 25.30 3.15 0.84
C THR A 325 24.39 3.25 -0.40
N GLU A 326 23.35 2.43 -0.48
CA GLU A 326 22.42 2.40 -1.61
C GLU A 326 21.61 3.71 -1.74
N ASN A 327 21.19 4.30 -0.62
CA ASN A 327 20.47 5.56 -0.61
C ASN A 327 21.37 6.76 -0.96
N LEU A 328 22.63 6.77 -0.49
CA LEU A 328 23.60 7.80 -0.86
C LEU A 328 23.97 7.73 -2.33
N ALA A 329 24.15 6.52 -2.88
CA ALA A 329 24.37 6.34 -4.31
C ALA A 329 23.20 6.91 -5.13
N ALA A 330 21.95 6.63 -4.74
CA ALA A 330 20.77 7.20 -5.41
C ALA A 330 20.71 8.73 -5.33
N LEU A 331 21.05 9.29 -4.17
CA LEU A 331 21.10 10.75 -3.99
C LEU A 331 22.15 11.39 -4.90
N HIS A 332 23.33 10.81 -5.01
CA HIS A 332 24.38 11.33 -5.88
C HIS A 332 24.02 11.23 -7.36
N VAL A 333 23.38 10.13 -7.79
CA VAL A 333 22.85 10.03 -9.16
C VAL A 333 21.81 11.13 -9.43
N PHE A 334 20.93 11.41 -8.48
CA PHE A 334 19.97 12.52 -8.60
C PHE A 334 20.67 13.89 -8.69
N ILE A 335 21.74 14.13 -7.90
CA ILE A 335 22.50 15.39 -7.95
C ILE A 335 23.17 15.57 -9.32
N ASP A 336 23.70 14.51 -9.92
CA ASP A 336 24.34 14.54 -11.22
C ASP A 336 23.35 14.61 -12.40
N HIS A 337 22.12 14.09 -12.20
CA HIS A 337 21.05 14.07 -13.20
C HIS A 337 19.73 14.69 -12.67
N PRO A 338 19.71 15.98 -12.25
CA PRO A 338 18.66 16.54 -11.41
C PRO A 338 17.31 16.72 -12.11
N PHE A 339 17.26 16.91 -13.42
CA PHE A 339 16.00 17.27 -14.10
C PHE A 339 15.17 16.06 -14.51
N THR A 340 15.75 15.13 -15.26
CA THR A 340 15.03 13.98 -15.83
C THR A 340 15.51 12.64 -15.27
N GLY A 341 16.54 12.64 -14.42
CA GLY A 341 17.15 11.41 -13.94
C GLY A 341 17.87 10.64 -15.06
N VAL A 342 18.15 9.38 -14.80
CA VAL A 342 18.86 8.47 -15.72
C VAL A 342 17.93 7.56 -16.53
N GLY A 343 16.64 7.57 -16.24
CA GLY A 343 15.61 6.74 -16.86
C GLY A 343 15.05 5.66 -15.92
N PRO A 344 13.76 5.28 -16.09
CA PRO A 344 13.09 4.32 -15.21
C PRO A 344 13.82 2.97 -15.13
N GLY A 345 14.25 2.59 -13.92
CA GLY A 345 14.96 1.34 -13.61
C GLY A 345 16.44 1.32 -13.92
N VAL A 346 16.99 2.37 -14.53
CA VAL A 346 18.40 2.44 -14.95
C VAL A 346 19.32 2.69 -13.75
N TYR A 347 18.85 3.50 -12.76
CA TYR A 347 19.62 3.67 -11.53
C TYR A 347 20.01 2.32 -10.92
N PHE A 348 19.04 1.45 -10.73
CA PHE A 348 19.27 0.13 -10.12
C PHE A 348 20.23 -0.72 -10.97
N ARG A 349 20.04 -0.74 -12.28
CA ARG A 349 20.72 -1.65 -13.19
C ARG A 349 22.20 -1.28 -13.42
N ASP A 350 22.47 0.02 -13.60
CA ASP A 350 23.75 0.45 -14.15
C ASP A 350 24.51 1.41 -13.24
N TYR A 351 23.83 2.17 -12.39
CA TYR A 351 24.45 3.25 -11.62
C TYR A 351 24.69 2.91 -10.13
N SER A 352 23.88 2.05 -9.53
CA SER A 352 23.91 1.84 -8.07
C SER A 352 25.27 1.35 -7.56
N ARG A 353 25.86 0.37 -8.22
CA ARG A 353 27.17 -0.18 -7.87
C ARG A 353 28.28 0.80 -8.13
N ASP A 354 28.30 1.41 -9.31
CA ASP A 354 29.37 2.29 -9.74
C ASP A 354 29.47 3.54 -8.88
N TYR A 355 28.35 4.15 -8.54
CA TYR A 355 28.33 5.30 -7.64
C TYR A 355 28.73 4.93 -6.21
N ALA A 356 28.24 3.80 -5.67
CA ALA A 356 28.66 3.35 -4.35
C ALA A 356 30.19 3.13 -4.27
N ASN A 357 30.77 2.51 -5.31
CA ASN A 357 32.20 2.23 -5.35
C ASN A 357 33.03 3.51 -5.60
N ARG A 358 32.59 4.44 -6.47
CA ARG A 358 33.26 5.73 -6.70
C ARG A 358 33.29 6.61 -5.45
N LEU A 359 32.23 6.60 -4.67
CA LEU A 359 32.12 7.42 -3.46
C LEU A 359 32.89 6.83 -2.27
N GLY A 360 33.58 5.71 -2.44
CA GLY A 360 34.28 5.03 -1.35
C GLY A 360 33.37 4.51 -0.24
N LEU A 361 32.08 4.30 -0.56
CA LEU A 361 31.11 3.69 0.33
C LEU A 361 31.36 2.18 0.46
N LYS A 362 30.50 1.48 1.19
CA LYS A 362 30.63 0.02 1.25
C LYS A 362 30.61 -0.57 -0.16
N TYR A 363 31.64 -1.36 -0.49
CA TYR A 363 31.75 -2.00 -1.80
C TYR A 363 30.51 -2.85 -2.11
N LEU A 364 29.91 -2.63 -3.27
CA LEU A 364 28.80 -3.43 -3.80
C LEU A 364 29.35 -4.34 -4.90
N GLY A 365 29.26 -5.65 -4.67
CA GLY A 365 29.67 -6.67 -5.66
C GLY A 365 28.64 -6.90 -6.76
N SER A 366 27.40 -6.41 -6.58
CA SER A 366 26.30 -6.52 -7.53
C SER A 366 25.43 -5.28 -7.48
N GLU A 367 24.63 -5.10 -8.51
CA GLU A 367 23.60 -4.04 -8.58
C GLU A 367 22.57 -4.21 -7.46
N ARG A 368 22.17 -3.09 -6.84
CA ARG A 368 21.18 -3.09 -5.75
C ARG A 368 20.23 -1.92 -5.90
N ARG A 369 18.95 -2.17 -5.59
CA ARG A 369 17.92 -1.12 -5.54
C ARG A 369 18.11 -0.24 -4.33
N GLY A 370 17.80 1.05 -4.46
CA GLY A 370 17.70 1.97 -3.32
C GLY A 370 16.65 1.48 -2.31
N HIS A 371 16.90 1.70 -1.02
CA HIS A 371 15.95 1.34 0.04
C HIS A 371 15.00 2.50 0.37
N SER A 372 14.71 3.35 -0.62
CA SER A 372 13.73 4.44 -0.55
C SER A 372 13.11 4.64 -1.92
N LEU A 373 11.78 4.50 -2.00
CA LEU A 373 11.02 4.82 -3.21
C LEU A 373 11.33 6.23 -3.72
N TYR A 374 11.44 7.19 -2.81
CA TYR A 374 11.61 8.60 -3.17
C TYR A 374 12.96 8.89 -3.78
N LEU A 375 14.03 8.28 -3.24
CA LEU A 375 15.37 8.44 -3.77
C LEU A 375 15.54 7.69 -5.09
N GLU A 376 14.99 6.47 -5.22
CA GLU A 376 15.00 5.73 -6.47
C GLU A 376 14.22 6.50 -7.56
N MET A 377 13.04 7.04 -7.21
CA MET A 377 12.26 7.88 -8.12
C MET A 377 13.00 9.15 -8.54
N ALA A 378 13.70 9.79 -7.60
CA ALA A 378 14.51 10.98 -7.89
C ALA A 378 15.68 10.64 -8.83
N ALA A 379 16.39 9.54 -8.58
CA ALA A 379 17.49 9.10 -9.45
C ALA A 379 17.02 8.72 -10.86
N ASP A 380 15.89 7.97 -10.95
CA ASP A 380 15.35 7.49 -12.22
C ASP A 380 14.68 8.60 -13.05
N THR A 381 13.97 9.56 -12.43
CA THR A 381 13.09 10.51 -13.14
C THR A 381 13.37 11.98 -12.86
N GLY A 382 14.36 12.26 -12.02
CA GLY A 382 14.74 13.62 -11.62
C GLY A 382 13.64 14.34 -10.85
N ILE A 383 13.81 15.65 -10.70
CA ILE A 383 12.87 16.52 -9.98
C ILE A 383 11.50 16.61 -10.69
N ILE A 384 11.49 16.47 -12.01
CA ILE A 384 10.25 16.56 -12.82
C ILE A 384 9.34 15.37 -12.48
N GLY A 385 9.87 14.13 -12.53
CA GLY A 385 9.09 12.94 -12.20
C GLY A 385 8.74 12.86 -10.72
N LEU A 386 9.69 13.20 -9.85
CA LEU A 386 9.46 13.24 -8.41
C LEU A 386 8.33 14.23 -8.03
N THR A 387 8.34 15.43 -8.62
CA THR A 387 7.28 16.43 -8.40
C THR A 387 5.92 15.96 -8.91
N ALA A 388 5.87 15.34 -10.10
CA ALA A 388 4.64 14.77 -10.65
C ALA A 388 4.09 13.64 -9.75
N PHE A 389 4.97 12.78 -9.23
CA PHE A 389 4.60 11.74 -8.26
C PHE A 389 4.02 12.35 -6.99
N PHE A 390 4.70 13.32 -6.37
CA PHE A 390 4.19 13.97 -5.17
C PHE A 390 2.89 14.75 -5.40
N ALA A 391 2.73 15.40 -6.56
CA ALA A 391 1.47 16.07 -6.92
C ALA A 391 0.31 15.07 -6.98
N MET A 392 0.50 13.95 -7.68
CA MET A 392 -0.49 12.88 -7.80
C MET A 392 -0.93 12.33 -6.43
N VAL A 393 0.05 12.03 -5.58
CA VAL A 393 -0.20 11.47 -4.25
C VAL A 393 -0.84 12.51 -3.32
N SER A 394 -0.31 13.73 -3.27
CA SER A 394 -0.81 14.80 -2.41
C SER A 394 -2.25 15.17 -2.74
N VAL A 395 -2.59 15.29 -4.02
CA VAL A 395 -3.98 15.55 -4.44
C VAL A 395 -4.90 14.40 -4.03
N SER A 396 -4.46 13.16 -4.17
CA SER A 396 -5.24 11.99 -3.74
C SER A 396 -5.51 12.04 -2.23
N LEU A 397 -4.50 12.31 -1.41
CA LEU A 397 -4.61 12.42 0.04
C LEU A 397 -5.55 13.58 0.45
N VAL A 398 -5.38 14.76 -0.16
CA VAL A 398 -6.22 15.94 0.12
C VAL A 398 -7.68 15.67 -0.23
N LEU A 399 -7.95 15.04 -1.38
CA LEU A 399 -9.30 14.75 -1.81
C LEU A 399 -9.96 13.69 -0.92
N LEU A 400 -9.25 12.62 -0.54
CA LEU A 400 -9.75 11.63 0.41
C LEU A 400 -10.03 12.26 1.78
N TYR A 401 -9.14 13.12 2.28
CA TYR A 401 -9.34 13.83 3.53
C TYR A 401 -10.57 14.74 3.49
N ARG A 402 -10.78 15.49 2.38
CA ARG A 402 -11.97 16.33 2.19
C ARG A 402 -13.25 15.49 2.21
N GLN A 403 -13.26 14.34 1.54
CA GLN A 403 -14.40 13.42 1.58
C GLN A 403 -14.63 12.83 2.97
N ALA A 404 -13.58 12.41 3.66
CA ALA A 404 -13.69 11.91 5.03
C ALA A 404 -14.31 12.97 5.98
N ARG A 405 -13.88 14.23 5.85
CA ARG A 405 -14.44 15.34 6.65
C ARG A 405 -15.90 15.66 6.30
N TYR A 406 -16.24 15.71 5.02
CA TYR A 406 -17.59 16.01 4.55
C TYR A 406 -18.61 14.99 5.08
N TRP A 407 -18.25 13.68 4.97
CA TRP A 407 -19.14 12.58 5.35
C TRP A 407 -19.13 12.25 6.85
N ARG A 408 -18.23 12.82 7.64
CA ARG A 408 -18.03 12.47 9.06
C ARG A 408 -19.29 12.54 9.90
N SER A 409 -20.09 13.59 9.74
CA SER A 409 -21.36 13.80 10.46
C SER A 409 -22.59 13.37 9.68
N ARG A 410 -22.47 13.17 8.35
CA ARG A 410 -23.59 12.85 7.46
C ARG A 410 -23.80 11.36 7.28
N ASN A 411 -22.73 10.62 7.00
CA ASN A 411 -22.82 9.19 6.75
C ASN A 411 -21.55 8.45 7.22
N PRO A 412 -21.65 7.66 8.34
CA PRO A 412 -20.50 6.96 8.90
C PRO A 412 -19.83 6.00 7.93
N GLU A 413 -20.58 5.27 7.10
CA GLU A 413 -20.02 4.30 6.15
C GLU A 413 -19.14 5.00 5.08
N ARG A 414 -19.63 6.11 4.49
CA ARG A 414 -18.88 6.90 3.53
C ARG A 414 -17.62 7.52 4.15
N ALA A 415 -17.73 8.01 5.38
CA ALA A 415 -16.60 8.55 6.12
C ALA A 415 -15.53 7.49 6.40
N ILE A 416 -15.95 6.28 6.80
CA ILE A 416 -15.03 5.15 7.04
C ILE A 416 -14.30 4.76 5.74
N VAL A 417 -15.02 4.67 4.62
CA VAL A 417 -14.41 4.35 3.31
C VAL A 417 -13.31 5.35 2.96
N ALA A 418 -13.61 6.66 3.03
CA ALA A 418 -12.64 7.71 2.71
C ALA A 418 -11.44 7.72 3.68
N SER A 419 -11.68 7.66 5.00
CA SER A 419 -10.62 7.64 6.01
C SER A 419 -9.74 6.39 5.89
N SER A 420 -10.35 5.23 5.65
CA SER A 420 -9.63 3.96 5.48
C SER A 420 -8.63 4.03 4.33
N LEU A 421 -9.07 4.51 3.16
CA LEU A 421 -8.20 4.62 1.97
C LEU A 421 -7.16 5.73 2.12
N LEU A 422 -7.50 6.84 2.79
CA LEU A 422 -6.53 7.88 3.16
C LEU A 422 -5.36 7.27 3.95
N PHE A 423 -5.65 6.55 5.03
CA PHE A 423 -4.60 5.99 5.88
C PHE A 423 -3.93 4.75 5.28
N ALA A 424 -4.58 4.00 4.41
CA ALA A 424 -3.94 2.94 3.64
C ALA A 424 -2.85 3.51 2.71
N LEU A 425 -3.16 4.60 2.01
CA LEU A 425 -2.19 5.29 1.15
C LEU A 425 -1.05 5.89 1.98
N VAL A 426 -1.35 6.52 3.13
CA VAL A 426 -0.34 7.02 4.08
C VAL A 426 0.55 5.87 4.58
N GLY A 427 -0.02 4.73 4.95
CA GLY A 427 0.73 3.55 5.39
C GLY A 427 1.68 3.03 4.33
N TYR A 428 1.23 2.95 3.06
CA TYR A 428 2.10 2.59 1.94
C TYR A 428 3.27 3.57 1.80
N LEU A 429 2.98 4.88 1.76
CA LEU A 429 3.98 5.92 1.59
C LEU A 429 4.98 5.99 2.74
N ALA A 430 4.53 5.75 3.97
CA ALA A 430 5.39 5.70 5.13
C ALA A 430 6.36 4.50 5.08
N THR A 431 5.89 3.32 4.67
CA THR A 431 6.78 2.17 4.45
C THR A 431 7.73 2.38 3.29
N ALA A 432 7.34 3.15 2.28
CA ALA A 432 8.13 3.49 1.10
C ALA A 432 9.33 4.41 1.38
N LEU A 433 9.42 5.00 2.58
CA LEU A 433 10.65 5.64 3.06
C LEU A 433 11.81 4.65 3.20
N PHE A 434 11.49 3.36 3.44
CA PHE A 434 12.45 2.29 3.71
C PHE A 434 12.44 1.18 2.65
N LEU A 435 11.63 1.35 1.58
CA LEU A 435 11.43 0.36 0.53
C LEU A 435 11.25 1.04 -0.82
N GLN A 436 11.84 0.46 -1.85
CA GLN A 436 11.64 0.87 -3.24
C GLN A 436 10.28 0.41 -3.80
N LEU A 437 9.89 0.91 -4.96
CA LEU A 437 8.66 0.53 -5.67
C LEU A 437 8.84 -0.81 -6.44
N SER A 438 9.14 -1.89 -5.74
CA SER A 438 8.95 -3.24 -6.29
C SER A 438 7.49 -3.65 -6.07
N TYR A 439 6.96 -4.58 -6.83
CA TYR A 439 5.56 -4.97 -6.71
C TYR A 439 4.58 -3.78 -6.80
N GLN A 440 4.76 -2.96 -7.84
CA GLN A 440 4.02 -1.72 -8.10
C GLN A 440 2.51 -1.89 -8.02
N ARG A 441 1.98 -3.07 -8.36
CA ARG A 441 0.55 -3.39 -8.36
C ARG A 441 -0.17 -3.07 -7.05
N PHE A 442 0.48 -3.23 -5.90
CA PHE A 442 -0.13 -2.90 -4.60
C PHE A 442 -0.32 -1.39 -4.41
N PHE A 443 0.67 -0.59 -4.80
CA PHE A 443 0.57 0.87 -4.78
C PHE A 443 -0.53 1.37 -5.70
N TRP A 444 -0.49 0.93 -6.97
CA TRP A 444 -1.45 1.38 -7.98
C TRP A 444 -2.87 0.91 -7.68
N ALA A 445 -3.05 -0.29 -7.12
CA ALA A 445 -4.36 -0.78 -6.70
C ALA A 445 -4.98 0.09 -5.59
N ILE A 446 -4.21 0.48 -4.56
CA ILE A 446 -4.69 1.36 -3.48
C ILE A 446 -4.94 2.78 -3.99
N LEU A 447 -4.07 3.31 -4.84
CA LEU A 447 -4.26 4.63 -5.46
C LEU A 447 -5.53 4.65 -6.33
N ALA A 448 -5.75 3.60 -7.12
CA ALA A 448 -6.94 3.45 -7.96
C ALA A 448 -8.23 3.31 -7.13
N LEU A 449 -8.21 2.51 -6.05
CA LEU A 449 -9.34 2.43 -5.11
C LEU A 449 -9.62 3.78 -4.44
N GLY A 450 -8.58 4.50 -4.03
CA GLY A 450 -8.70 5.86 -3.49
C GLY A 450 -9.34 6.81 -4.49
N SER A 451 -8.89 6.76 -5.74
CA SER A 451 -9.41 7.58 -6.84
C SER A 451 -10.88 7.24 -7.17
N ALA A 452 -11.21 5.94 -7.21
CA ALA A 452 -12.59 5.48 -7.39
C ALA A 452 -13.49 5.95 -6.23
N ALA A 453 -13.00 5.85 -4.99
CA ALA A 453 -13.74 6.32 -3.82
C ALA A 453 -13.98 7.84 -3.87
N ILE A 454 -12.99 8.64 -4.26
CA ILE A 454 -13.16 10.09 -4.47
C ILE A 454 -14.26 10.36 -5.49
N TRP A 455 -14.26 9.65 -6.62
CA TRP A 455 -15.27 9.83 -7.66
C TRP A 455 -16.67 9.44 -7.17
N VAL A 456 -16.84 8.27 -6.55
CA VAL A 456 -18.13 7.80 -6.02
C VAL A 456 -18.66 8.74 -4.94
N LEU A 457 -17.81 9.14 -3.99
CA LEU A 457 -18.20 9.99 -2.87
C LEU A 457 -18.54 11.42 -3.28
N ARG A 458 -17.87 11.95 -4.31
CA ARG A 458 -18.22 13.28 -4.87
C ARG A 458 -19.57 13.25 -5.56
N ARG A 459 -19.84 12.23 -6.35
CA ARG A 459 -21.14 12.06 -7.00
C ARG A 459 -22.26 11.98 -5.96
N ASP A 460 -22.08 11.19 -4.91
CA ASP A 460 -23.05 11.11 -3.82
C ASP A 460 -23.17 12.44 -3.06
N GLN A 461 -22.12 13.25 -3.00
CA GLN A 461 -22.13 14.59 -2.39
C GLN A 461 -22.94 15.58 -3.22
N GLU A 462 -22.82 15.55 -4.54
CA GLU A 462 -23.61 16.38 -5.46
C GLU A 462 -25.09 16.06 -5.35
N ASP A 463 -25.46 14.77 -5.27
CA ASP A 463 -26.84 14.33 -5.07
C ASP A 463 -27.39 14.76 -3.70
N ASP A 464 -26.59 14.72 -2.61
CA ASP A 464 -26.95 15.15 -1.25
C ASP A 464 -27.18 16.67 -1.17
N SER A 465 -26.33 17.49 -1.83
CA SER A 465 -26.47 18.94 -1.86
C SER A 465 -27.72 19.37 -2.64
N TRP A 466 -27.99 18.74 -3.77
CA TRP A 466 -29.17 19.05 -4.59
C TRP A 466 -30.49 18.74 -3.83
N ALA A 467 -30.53 17.63 -3.11
CA ALA A 467 -31.69 17.26 -2.29
C ALA A 467 -31.96 18.27 -1.17
N SER A 468 -30.90 18.83 -0.54
CA SER A 468 -31.02 19.83 0.52
C SER A 468 -31.54 21.17 -0.02
N ASP A 469 -31.09 21.61 -1.20
CA ASP A 469 -31.49 22.87 -1.82
C ASP A 469 -32.96 22.83 -2.30
N THR A 470 -33.42 21.68 -2.81
CA THR A 470 -34.82 21.51 -3.24
C THR A 470 -35.81 21.50 -2.07
N THR A 471 -35.40 20.97 -0.90
CA THR A 471 -36.22 21.01 0.32
C THR A 471 -36.27 22.41 0.93
N ALA A 472 -35.18 23.19 0.86
CA ALA A 472 -35.15 24.58 1.34
C ALA A 472 -35.96 25.53 0.44
N ALA A 473 -36.09 25.26 -0.86
CA ALA A 473 -36.88 26.06 -1.76
C ALA A 473 -38.40 25.78 -1.79
N SER A 474 -38.79 24.66 -1.15
CA SER A 474 -40.19 24.22 -1.08
C SER A 474 -40.85 24.49 0.30
N GLY A 475 -40.14 25.00 1.28
CA GLY A 475 -40.61 25.42 2.60
C GLY A 475 -40.58 26.93 2.77
#